data_88966db727a8bf54436cc6bb689f9f09
#
_entry.id   88966db727a8bf54436cc6bb689f9f09
#
_cell.length_a   1.000
_cell.length_b   1.000
_cell.length_c   1.000
_cell.angle_alpha   90.00
_cell.angle_beta   90.00
_cell.angle_gamma   90.00
#
_symmetry.space_group_name_H-M   'P 1'
#
loop_
_entity.id
_entity.type
_entity.pdbx_description
1 polymer ?
#
loop_
_entity_poly.entity_id
_entity_poly.type
_entity_poly.pdbx_seq_one_letter_code
_entity_poly.pdbx_strand_id
1 'polypeptide(L)'
;YDGTIFHRVIENFMIQSGGFDESFKQKKTEESIQNEADNGLSNKKGTVAMARTGDPHSATAQFFINTKDNDFLDHRDKTMQDWGYAVFGEVIEGMDVVDAIRKVKTTMRGGHQDVPAEAVVIEKAIVIE
;
A
#
# COMPACT_ATOMS: atom_id res chain seq x y z
N TYR A 1 -8.08 -9.11 5.02
CA TYR A 1 -8.23 -7.77 4.44
C TYR A 1 -9.68 -7.31 4.35
N ASP A 2 -10.63 -8.18 4.56
CA ASP A 2 -12.05 -7.81 4.56
C ASP A 2 -12.31 -6.72 5.62
N GLY A 3 -12.97 -5.65 5.24
CA GLY A 3 -13.30 -4.55 6.14
C GLY A 3 -12.16 -3.57 6.40
N THR A 4 -10.98 -3.74 5.79
CA THR A 4 -9.90 -2.75 5.91
C THR A 4 -10.15 -1.57 4.96
N ILE A 5 -9.63 -0.41 5.33
CA ILE A 5 -9.82 0.83 4.56
C ILE A 5 -8.53 1.25 3.86
N PHE A 6 -8.67 2.01 2.79
CA PHE A 6 -7.56 2.78 2.25
C PHE A 6 -7.35 4.00 3.15
N HIS A 7 -6.45 3.87 4.11
CA HIS A 7 -6.23 4.90 5.14
C HIS A 7 -5.22 5.98 4.72
N ARG A 8 -4.57 5.80 3.58
CA ARG A 8 -3.62 6.78 3.05
C ARG A 8 -3.73 6.81 1.52
N VAL A 9 -4.13 7.98 1.00
CA VAL A 9 -4.35 8.18 -0.43
C VAL A 9 -3.66 9.47 -0.84
N ILE A 10 -2.70 9.37 -1.74
CA ILE A 10 -2.01 10.52 -2.33
C ILE A 10 -2.13 10.38 -3.85
N GLU A 11 -2.83 11.29 -4.49
CA GLU A 11 -3.31 11.18 -5.87
C GLU A 11 -2.23 10.74 -6.86
N ASN A 12 -1.10 11.41 -6.89
CA ASN A 12 -0.01 11.15 -7.84
C ASN A 12 1.13 10.39 -7.18
N PHE A 13 0.81 9.43 -6.34
CA PHE A 13 1.80 8.60 -5.66
C PHE A 13 1.29 7.18 -5.47
N MET A 14 0.40 6.97 -4.51
CA MET A 14 -0.08 5.61 -4.20
C MET A 14 -1.37 5.67 -3.37
N ILE A 15 -2.06 4.53 -3.29
CA ILE A 15 -3.13 4.30 -2.34
C ILE A 15 -2.76 3.11 -1.45
N GLN A 16 -2.91 3.24 -0.14
CA GLN A 16 -2.41 2.28 0.86
C GLN A 16 -3.54 1.75 1.72
N SER A 17 -3.54 0.45 1.95
CA SER A 17 -4.56 -0.27 2.72
C SER A 17 -3.97 -1.42 3.52
N GLY A 18 -4.84 -2.17 4.19
CA GLY A 18 -4.49 -3.41 4.89
C GLY A 18 -4.09 -3.23 6.35
N GLY A 19 -4.15 -2.00 6.88
CA GLY A 19 -3.72 -1.73 8.26
C GLY A 19 -4.82 -1.40 9.25
N PHE A 20 -5.94 -0.83 8.80
CA PHE A 20 -6.98 -0.29 9.68
C PHE A 20 -8.37 -0.65 9.18
N ASP A 21 -9.32 -0.79 10.11
CA ASP A 21 -10.74 -0.94 9.79
C ASP A 21 -11.45 0.44 9.74
N GLU A 22 -12.76 0.45 9.51
CA GLU A 22 -13.54 1.70 9.43
C GLU A 22 -13.55 2.50 10.73
N SER A 23 -13.35 1.85 11.87
CA SER A 23 -13.23 2.50 13.18
C SER A 23 -11.82 3.03 13.42
N PHE A 24 -10.95 2.92 12.43
CA PHE A 24 -9.53 3.29 12.50
C PHE A 24 -8.76 2.47 13.54
N LYS A 25 -9.23 1.25 13.78
CA LYS A 25 -8.57 0.28 14.64
C LYS A 25 -7.55 -0.49 13.82
N GLN A 26 -6.33 -0.61 14.34
CA GLN A 26 -5.25 -1.32 13.66
C GLN A 26 -5.52 -2.82 13.62
N LYS A 27 -5.35 -3.40 12.44
CA LYS A 27 -5.49 -4.84 12.20
C LYS A 27 -4.38 -5.60 12.91
N LYS A 28 -4.71 -6.73 13.54
CA LYS A 28 -3.72 -7.67 14.06
C LYS A 28 -2.99 -8.33 12.89
N THR A 29 -1.68 -8.50 13.03
CA THR A 29 -0.82 -9.05 11.98
C THR A 29 0.02 -10.20 12.52
N GLU A 30 0.54 -11.01 11.60
CA GLU A 30 1.62 -11.95 11.89
C GLU A 30 2.94 -11.19 12.06
N GLU A 31 4.03 -11.92 12.28
CA GLU A 31 5.36 -11.33 12.38
C GLU A 31 5.78 -10.66 11.07
N SER A 32 6.69 -9.70 11.17
CA SER A 32 7.26 -9.03 10.00
C SER A 32 8.04 -10.02 9.12
N ILE A 33 8.11 -9.69 7.84
CA ILE A 33 8.77 -10.53 6.84
C ILE A 33 9.97 -9.82 6.23
N GLN A 34 10.89 -10.60 5.68
CA GLN A 34 12.06 -10.07 5.00
C GLN A 34 11.65 -9.32 3.73
N ASN A 35 12.31 -8.21 3.48
CA ASN A 35 12.11 -7.39 2.29
C ASN A 35 12.71 -8.09 1.07
N GLU A 36 11.88 -8.30 0.05
CA GLU A 36 12.27 -8.95 -1.20
C GLU A 36 12.31 -7.96 -2.37
N ALA A 37 12.56 -6.69 -2.11
CA ALA A 37 12.61 -5.66 -3.16
C ALA A 37 13.75 -5.88 -4.16
N ASP A 38 14.72 -6.72 -3.81
CA ASP A 38 15.82 -7.15 -4.70
C ASP A 38 15.38 -8.21 -5.73
N ASN A 39 14.08 -8.39 -5.92
CA ASN A 39 13.50 -9.35 -6.87
C ASN A 39 13.51 -8.89 -8.35
N GLY A 40 14.02 -7.69 -8.62
CA GLY A 40 14.10 -7.13 -9.98
C GLY A 40 12.83 -6.47 -10.48
N LEU A 41 11.77 -6.38 -9.65
CA LEU A 41 10.51 -5.74 -10.03
C LEU A 41 10.53 -4.26 -9.67
N SER A 42 9.95 -3.42 -10.53
CA SER A 42 9.91 -1.98 -10.34
C SER A 42 8.53 -1.50 -9.90
N ASN A 43 8.51 -0.45 -9.09
CA ASN A 43 7.28 0.21 -8.60
C ASN A 43 6.66 1.08 -9.69
N LYS A 44 6.13 0.46 -10.74
CA LYS A 44 5.43 1.13 -11.82
C LYS A 44 3.95 1.31 -11.50
N LYS A 45 3.29 2.22 -12.21
CA LYS A 45 1.84 2.42 -12.08
C LYS A 45 1.11 1.08 -12.21
N GLY A 46 0.20 0.80 -11.26
CA GLY A 46 -0.59 -0.42 -11.22
C GLY A 46 0.06 -1.58 -10.48
N THR A 47 1.32 -1.47 -10.04
CA THR A 47 1.95 -2.51 -9.23
C THR A 47 1.53 -2.39 -7.77
N VAL A 48 1.54 -3.53 -7.08
CA VAL A 48 1.22 -3.65 -5.66
C VAL A 48 2.49 -3.99 -4.90
N ALA A 49 2.77 -3.23 -3.86
CA ALA A 49 3.99 -3.39 -3.07
C ALA A 49 3.68 -3.37 -1.58
N MET A 50 4.61 -3.91 -0.78
CA MET A 50 4.45 -3.93 0.67
C MET A 50 4.84 -2.60 1.30
N ALA A 51 3.93 -2.03 2.08
CA ALA A 51 4.25 -0.91 2.96
C ALA A 51 5.03 -1.40 4.17
N ARG A 52 5.82 -0.52 4.76
CA ARG A 52 6.67 -0.83 5.92
C ARG A 52 7.07 0.45 6.65
N THR A 53 7.71 0.29 7.80
CA THR A 53 8.36 1.40 8.50
C THR A 53 9.75 1.68 7.89
N GLY A 54 10.53 2.53 8.54
CA GLY A 54 11.92 2.78 8.13
C GLY A 54 12.83 1.56 8.19
N ASP A 55 12.49 0.56 9.00
CA ASP A 55 13.19 -0.73 8.99
C ASP A 55 12.85 -1.49 7.71
N PRO A 56 13.84 -1.87 6.88
CA PRO A 56 13.59 -2.57 5.63
C PRO A 56 12.80 -3.89 5.77
N HIS A 57 12.93 -4.55 6.90
CA HIS A 57 12.34 -5.87 7.18
C HIS A 57 11.19 -5.78 8.19
N SER A 58 10.37 -4.73 8.10
CA SER A 58 9.26 -4.46 9.04
C SER A 58 7.87 -4.67 8.45
N ALA A 59 7.77 -5.09 7.20
CA ALA A 59 6.48 -5.29 6.54
C ALA A 59 5.67 -6.41 7.20
N THR A 60 4.39 -6.17 7.40
CA THR A 60 3.47 -7.15 7.99
C THR A 60 2.24 -7.38 7.09
N ALA A 61 1.29 -6.46 7.06
CA ALA A 61 0.04 -6.64 6.31
C ALA A 61 -0.26 -5.49 5.35
N GLN A 62 0.23 -4.29 5.62
CA GLN A 62 -0.11 -3.12 4.80
C GLN A 62 0.55 -3.20 3.43
N PHE A 63 -0.20 -2.82 2.43
CA PHE A 63 0.26 -2.77 1.04
C PHE A 63 -0.17 -1.45 0.41
N PHE A 64 0.43 -1.11 -0.71
CA PHE A 64 -0.01 0.04 -1.49
C PHE A 64 -0.03 -0.31 -2.97
N ILE A 65 -0.88 0.40 -3.70
CA ILE A 65 -0.96 0.31 -5.16
C ILE A 65 -0.37 1.60 -5.71
N ASN A 66 0.63 1.48 -6.56
CA ASN A 66 1.25 2.63 -7.20
C ASN A 66 0.28 3.25 -8.21
N THR A 67 -0.01 4.54 -8.07
CA THR A 67 -0.88 5.28 -9.00
C THR A 67 -0.09 6.06 -10.04
N LYS A 68 1.23 5.93 -9.98
CA LYS A 68 2.21 6.55 -10.86
C LYS A 68 3.44 5.66 -10.90
N ASP A 69 4.30 5.83 -11.89
CA ASP A 69 5.62 5.19 -11.88
C ASP A 69 6.47 5.81 -10.76
N ASN A 70 6.82 5.01 -9.77
CA ASN A 70 7.54 5.43 -8.57
C ASN A 70 8.87 4.68 -8.47
N ASP A 71 9.70 4.78 -9.48
CA ASP A 71 10.99 4.07 -9.55
C ASP A 71 11.94 4.46 -8.42
N PHE A 72 11.76 5.61 -7.78
CA PHE A 72 12.53 5.99 -6.59
C PHE A 72 12.26 5.06 -5.38
N LEU A 73 11.20 4.24 -5.44
CA LEU A 73 10.90 3.22 -4.40
C LEU A 73 11.58 1.88 -4.68
N ASP A 74 12.29 1.76 -5.80
CA ASP A 74 12.94 0.49 -6.19
C ASP A 74 14.19 0.23 -5.38
N HIS A 75 14.51 -1.06 -5.23
CA HIS A 75 15.75 -1.48 -4.57
C HIS A 75 16.98 -0.98 -5.33
N ARG A 76 17.93 -0.40 -4.62
CA ARG A 76 19.21 0.04 -5.19
C ARG A 76 20.39 -0.62 -4.50
N ASP A 77 20.31 -0.83 -3.17
CA ASP A 77 21.34 -1.47 -2.38
C ASP A 77 20.74 -2.02 -1.08
N LYS A 78 21.46 -2.92 -0.43
CA LYS A 78 21.04 -3.55 0.83
C LYS A 78 21.37 -2.69 2.04
N THR A 79 20.98 -1.43 2.01
CA THR A 79 21.08 -0.47 3.10
C THR A 79 19.71 -0.06 3.58
N MET A 80 19.60 0.53 4.76
CA MET A 80 18.30 1.02 5.28
C MET A 80 17.61 1.97 4.33
N GLN A 81 18.37 2.82 3.64
CA GLN A 81 17.83 3.87 2.78
C GLN A 81 17.53 3.38 1.36
N ASP A 82 18.25 2.36 0.90
CA ASP A 82 18.23 1.95 -0.50
C ASP A 82 17.60 0.59 -0.74
N TRP A 83 17.07 -0.08 0.30
CA TRP A 83 16.42 -1.38 0.17
C TRP A 83 15.21 -1.33 -0.78
N GLY A 84 14.47 -0.23 -0.74
CA GLY A 84 13.26 -0.07 -1.55
C GLY A 84 12.05 -0.79 -0.98
N TYR A 85 11.01 -0.89 -1.81
CA TYR A 85 9.72 -1.48 -1.45
C TYR A 85 9.42 -2.65 -2.38
N ALA A 86 9.10 -3.79 -1.79
CA ALA A 86 8.96 -5.05 -2.51
C ALA A 86 7.64 -5.09 -3.29
N VAL A 87 7.74 -5.09 -4.62
CA VAL A 87 6.60 -5.34 -5.51
C VAL A 87 6.33 -6.84 -5.54
N PHE A 88 5.09 -7.23 -5.28
CA PHE A 88 4.70 -8.65 -5.26
C PHE A 88 3.50 -8.96 -6.17
N GLY A 89 2.91 -7.95 -6.78
CA GLY A 89 1.76 -8.15 -7.67
C GLY A 89 1.47 -6.93 -8.52
N GLU A 90 0.44 -7.05 -9.34
CA GLU A 90 -0.05 -5.95 -10.16
C GLU A 90 -1.56 -6.03 -10.33
N VAL A 91 -2.18 -4.89 -10.56
CA VAL A 91 -3.61 -4.80 -10.86
C VAL A 91 -3.81 -5.23 -12.31
N ILE A 92 -4.58 -6.30 -12.52
CA ILE A 92 -4.88 -6.82 -13.85
C ILE A 92 -6.25 -6.38 -14.35
N GLU A 93 -7.12 -5.89 -13.45
CA GLU A 93 -8.47 -5.44 -13.76
C GLU A 93 -8.91 -4.43 -12.71
N GLY A 94 -9.63 -3.39 -13.13
CA GLY A 94 -10.15 -2.38 -12.19
C GLY A 94 -9.24 -1.19 -11.94
N MET A 95 -8.30 -0.87 -12.83
CA MET A 95 -7.48 0.36 -12.68
C MET A 95 -8.33 1.63 -12.70
N ASP A 96 -9.50 1.61 -13.33
CA ASP A 96 -10.45 2.73 -13.28
C ASP A 96 -10.95 2.97 -11.84
N VAL A 97 -11.14 1.91 -11.06
CA VAL A 97 -11.49 2.00 -9.62
C VAL A 97 -10.33 2.59 -8.83
N VAL A 98 -9.11 2.13 -9.07
CA VAL A 98 -7.91 2.69 -8.44
C VAL A 98 -7.78 4.18 -8.76
N ASP A 99 -8.00 4.56 -10.01
CA ASP A 99 -7.95 5.97 -10.42
C ASP A 99 -9.07 6.80 -9.79
N ALA A 100 -10.23 6.22 -9.52
CA ALA A 100 -11.30 6.88 -8.78
C ALA A 100 -10.91 7.09 -7.30
N ILE A 101 -10.32 6.07 -6.67
CA ILE A 101 -9.91 6.14 -5.27
C ILE A 101 -8.81 7.20 -5.08
N ARG A 102 -7.82 7.27 -5.97
CA ARG A 102 -6.71 8.22 -5.82
C ARG A 102 -7.15 9.69 -5.85
N LYS A 103 -8.33 9.96 -6.35
CA LYS A 103 -8.86 11.33 -6.50
C LYS A 103 -9.84 11.74 -5.40
N VAL A 104 -10.13 10.88 -4.44
CA VAL A 104 -11.08 11.22 -3.36
C VAL A 104 -10.51 12.31 -2.47
N LYS A 105 -11.41 13.05 -1.85
CA LYS A 105 -11.03 14.08 -0.86
C LYS A 105 -10.43 13.41 0.37
N THR A 106 -9.32 13.94 0.85
CA THR A 106 -8.61 13.43 2.04
C THR A 106 -8.60 14.47 3.16
N THR A 107 -8.36 13.97 4.36
CA THR A 107 -8.31 14.77 5.59
C THR A 107 -7.32 14.18 6.57
N MET A 108 -7.17 14.79 7.73
CA MET A 108 -6.44 14.21 8.86
C MET A 108 -7.40 13.41 9.74
N ARG A 109 -6.95 12.25 10.21
CA ARG A 109 -7.70 11.40 11.13
C ARG A 109 -6.74 10.61 12.01
N GLY A 110 -6.96 10.63 13.34
CA GLY A 110 -6.17 9.84 14.28
C GLY A 110 -4.67 10.08 14.21
N GLY A 111 -4.23 11.32 13.91
CA GLY A 111 -2.82 11.64 13.75
C GLY A 111 -2.23 11.29 12.39
N HIS A 112 -3.03 10.73 11.49
CA HIS A 112 -2.60 10.40 10.13
C HIS A 112 -3.09 11.45 9.13
N GLN A 113 -2.24 11.78 8.16
CA GLN A 113 -2.57 12.66 7.03
C GLN A 113 -3.04 11.82 5.84
N ASP A 114 -3.67 12.47 4.87
CA ASP A 114 -4.06 11.87 3.60
C ASP A 114 -5.04 10.70 3.74
N VAL A 115 -5.91 10.78 4.75
CA VAL A 115 -6.97 9.79 4.99
C VAL A 115 -8.22 10.21 4.20
N PRO A 116 -8.82 9.32 3.39
CA PRO A 116 -10.08 9.65 2.71
C PRO A 116 -11.15 10.16 3.68
N ALA A 117 -11.77 11.29 3.33
CA ALA A 117 -12.81 11.92 4.17
C ALA A 117 -14.01 10.98 4.34
N GLU A 118 -14.36 10.24 3.31
CA GLU A 118 -15.32 9.14 3.38
C GLU A 118 -14.57 7.82 3.26
N ALA A 119 -14.85 6.86 4.14
CA ALA A 119 -14.14 5.60 4.16
C ALA A 119 -14.24 4.86 2.83
N VAL A 120 -13.10 4.45 2.30
CA VAL A 120 -13.00 3.56 1.12
C VAL A 120 -12.64 2.18 1.65
N VAL A 121 -13.58 1.26 1.59
CA VAL A 121 -13.51 -0.04 2.27
C VAL A 121 -13.26 -1.16 1.27
N ILE A 122 -12.34 -2.07 1.61
CA ILE A 122 -12.25 -3.37 0.94
C ILE A 122 -13.34 -4.26 1.55
N GLU A 123 -14.41 -4.46 0.81
CA GLU A 123 -15.52 -5.28 1.31
C GLU A 123 -15.12 -6.74 1.44
N LYS A 124 -14.40 -7.24 0.46
CA LYS A 124 -13.99 -8.65 0.41
C LYS A 124 -12.71 -8.84 -0.39
N ALA A 125 -11.82 -9.66 0.13
CA ALA A 125 -10.62 -10.11 -0.58
C ALA A 125 -10.58 -11.64 -0.55
N ILE A 126 -10.48 -12.25 -1.73
CA ILE A 126 -10.44 -13.71 -1.86
C ILE A 126 -9.27 -14.13 -2.72
N VAL A 127 -8.74 -15.32 -2.45
CA VAL A 127 -7.73 -15.95 -3.29
C VAL A 127 -8.44 -16.76 -4.37
N ILE A 128 -8.08 -16.50 -5.63
CA ILE A 128 -8.60 -17.24 -6.78
C ILE A 128 -7.54 -18.29 -7.16
N GLU A 129 -7.96 -19.54 -7.19
CA GLU A 129 -7.08 -20.67 -7.53
C GLU A 129 -7.38 -21.22 -8.92
#